data_5b5af6d06b4315539218982b5d64fe27
#
_entry.id   5b5af6d06b4315539218982b5d64fe27
#
_cell.length_a   1.000
_cell.length_b   1.000
_cell.length_c   1.000
_cell.angle_alpha   90.00
_cell.angle_beta   90.00
_cell.angle_gamma   90.00
#
_symmetry.space_group_name_H-M   'P 1'
#
loop_
_entity.id
_entity.type
_entity.pdbx_description
1 polymer ?
#
loop_
_entity_poly.entity_id
_entity_poly.type
_entity_poly.pdbx_seq_one_letter_code
_entity_poly.pdbx_strand_id
1 'polypeptide(L)'
;DKFGEGFNGQIPMLINVKDQKDNPQQLQKDLKSLYKDVSDMKNVDVVSQPQMSKNNDYALMAVIPKKGPNTEATNDLVQDLRDYNKDAKDKYGFKTEISGQSVINIDMSKKLNEAIPLFAGVIVILAFVLLMIVFRSIIIPLKAVLGFVLSLMATLGFTTLVMQDGFMKGLFGVETTGPMLAFLPVITIGILFGLAMDYEVFLMSRIHEEYSKTRDNAYSIKV
;
A
#
# COMPACT_ATOMS: atom_id res chain seq x y z
N ASP A 1 -25.14 -7.13 -2.85
CA ASP A 1 -24.27 -7.62 -3.93
C ASP A 1 -24.71 -9.02 -4.36
N LYS A 2 -25.25 -9.11 -5.58
CA LYS A 2 -25.81 -10.39 -6.11
C LYS A 2 -24.70 -11.39 -6.51
N PHE A 3 -23.45 -10.98 -6.61
CA PHE A 3 -22.34 -11.80 -7.11
C PHE A 3 -21.24 -12.08 -6.06
N GLY A 4 -21.43 -11.69 -4.80
CA GLY A 4 -20.42 -11.82 -3.74
C GLY A 4 -19.39 -10.68 -3.71
N GLU A 5 -18.76 -10.48 -2.55
CA GLU A 5 -17.80 -9.38 -2.30
C GLU A 5 -16.55 -9.49 -3.19
N GLY A 6 -16.12 -10.70 -3.51
CA GLY A 6 -14.90 -10.97 -4.26
C GLY A 6 -15.01 -10.79 -5.78
N PHE A 7 -16.24 -10.69 -6.31
CA PHE A 7 -16.44 -10.64 -7.76
C PHE A 7 -15.73 -9.45 -8.44
N ASN A 8 -15.66 -8.31 -7.77
CA ASN A 8 -14.94 -7.13 -8.25
C ASN A 8 -13.42 -7.23 -8.11
N GLY A 9 -12.92 -8.28 -7.46
CA GLY A 9 -11.51 -8.52 -7.19
C GLY A 9 -10.92 -9.67 -7.99
N GLN A 10 -11.46 -9.98 -9.17
CA GLN A 10 -10.98 -11.09 -10.00
C GLN A 10 -9.48 -10.98 -10.26
N ILE A 11 -8.80 -12.13 -10.14
CA ILE A 11 -7.37 -12.28 -10.36
C ILE A 11 -7.19 -13.18 -11.60
N PRO A 12 -6.98 -12.60 -12.79
CA PRO A 12 -6.59 -13.37 -13.97
C PRO A 12 -5.25 -14.04 -13.75
N MET A 13 -5.19 -15.35 -13.99
CA MET A 13 -3.97 -16.15 -13.93
C MET A 13 -3.63 -16.66 -15.33
N LEU A 14 -2.50 -16.24 -15.83
CA LEU A 14 -1.95 -16.66 -17.11
C LEU A 14 -1.00 -17.83 -16.89
N ILE A 15 -1.18 -18.89 -17.66
CA ILE A 15 -0.40 -20.11 -17.58
C ILE A 15 0.34 -20.26 -18.90
N ASN A 16 1.65 -20.25 -18.88
CA ASN A 16 2.47 -20.50 -20.07
C ASN A 16 2.63 -22.01 -20.28
N VAL A 17 2.10 -22.50 -21.38
CA VAL A 17 2.06 -23.92 -21.75
C VAL A 17 2.85 -24.25 -23.01
N LYS A 18 3.67 -23.30 -23.50
CA LYS A 18 4.43 -23.44 -24.76
C LYS A 18 5.26 -24.70 -24.84
N ASP A 19 5.92 -25.04 -23.74
CA ASP A 19 6.87 -26.16 -23.67
C ASP A 19 6.17 -27.53 -23.57
N GLN A 20 4.84 -27.58 -23.50
CA GLN A 20 4.05 -28.80 -23.31
C GLN A 20 3.02 -29.06 -24.42
N LYS A 21 3.10 -28.34 -25.51
CA LYS A 21 2.19 -28.51 -26.66
C LYS A 21 2.23 -29.87 -27.31
N ASP A 22 3.37 -30.54 -27.25
CA ASP A 22 3.63 -31.79 -27.94
C ASP A 22 2.85 -32.99 -27.35
N ASN A 23 2.29 -32.81 -26.13
CA ASN A 23 1.47 -33.83 -25.48
C ASN A 23 0.13 -33.25 -24.96
N PRO A 24 -0.88 -33.10 -25.83
CA PRO A 24 -2.16 -32.50 -25.48
C PRO A 24 -2.91 -33.22 -24.35
N GLN A 25 -2.79 -34.53 -24.25
CA GLN A 25 -3.47 -35.32 -23.21
C GLN A 25 -2.86 -35.06 -21.82
N GLN A 26 -1.55 -34.99 -21.73
CA GLN A 26 -0.85 -34.67 -20.49
C GLN A 26 -1.12 -33.22 -20.10
N LEU A 27 -1.07 -32.30 -21.06
CA LEU A 27 -1.39 -30.88 -20.85
C LEU A 27 -2.78 -30.71 -20.24
N GLN A 28 -3.82 -31.37 -20.78
CA GLN A 28 -5.18 -31.28 -20.22
C GLN A 28 -5.25 -31.83 -18.79
N LYS A 29 -4.55 -32.94 -18.52
CA LYS A 29 -4.50 -33.54 -17.19
C LYS A 29 -3.84 -32.59 -16.18
N ASP A 30 -2.73 -31.99 -16.57
CA ASP A 30 -1.94 -31.09 -15.73
C ASP A 30 -2.70 -29.77 -15.48
N LEU A 31 -3.37 -29.21 -16.49
CA LEU A 31 -4.24 -28.03 -16.32
C LEU A 31 -5.43 -28.32 -15.40
N LYS A 32 -6.00 -29.53 -15.48
CA LYS A 32 -7.09 -29.94 -14.57
C LYS A 32 -6.60 -30.10 -13.13
N SER A 33 -5.38 -30.60 -12.94
CA SER A 33 -4.77 -30.73 -11.62
C SER A 33 -4.42 -29.36 -11.04
N LEU A 34 -3.85 -28.45 -11.84
CA LEU A 34 -3.58 -27.06 -11.45
C LEU A 34 -4.86 -26.34 -11.10
N TYR A 35 -5.93 -26.50 -11.90
CA TYR A 35 -7.25 -25.93 -11.57
C TYR A 35 -7.73 -26.38 -10.20
N LYS A 36 -7.59 -27.68 -9.88
CA LYS A 36 -7.97 -28.22 -8.58
C LYS A 36 -7.11 -27.65 -7.46
N ASP A 37 -5.79 -27.66 -7.63
CA ASP A 37 -4.87 -27.10 -6.62
C ASP A 37 -5.21 -25.64 -6.28
N VAL A 38 -5.49 -24.81 -7.29
CA VAL A 38 -5.89 -23.41 -7.09
C VAL A 38 -7.28 -23.28 -6.49
N SER A 39 -8.23 -24.14 -6.89
CA SER A 39 -9.60 -24.11 -6.34
C SER A 39 -9.64 -24.50 -4.87
N ASP A 40 -8.71 -25.34 -4.41
CA ASP A 40 -8.64 -25.80 -3.03
C ASP A 40 -7.86 -24.80 -2.12
N MET A 41 -7.32 -23.71 -2.68
CA MET A 41 -6.58 -22.70 -1.90
C MET A 41 -7.50 -21.94 -0.94
N LYS A 42 -6.95 -21.55 0.18
CA LYS A 42 -7.61 -20.69 1.15
C LYS A 42 -7.99 -19.35 0.50
N ASN A 43 -9.17 -18.81 0.85
CA ASN A 43 -9.69 -17.53 0.36
C ASN A 43 -10.11 -17.52 -1.13
N VAL A 44 -10.08 -18.63 -1.83
CA VAL A 44 -10.67 -18.77 -3.18
C VAL A 44 -12.14 -19.12 -3.06
N ASP A 45 -13.00 -18.36 -3.75
CA ASP A 45 -14.45 -18.63 -3.87
C ASP A 45 -14.73 -19.49 -5.10
N VAL A 46 -14.38 -18.99 -6.26
CA VAL A 46 -14.60 -19.66 -7.54
C VAL A 46 -13.38 -19.50 -8.44
N VAL A 47 -13.10 -20.53 -9.21
CA VAL A 47 -12.08 -20.48 -10.29
C VAL A 47 -12.77 -20.80 -11.61
N SER A 48 -12.50 -20.03 -12.65
CA SER A 48 -12.96 -20.35 -14.01
C SER A 48 -12.14 -21.50 -14.59
N GLN A 49 -12.78 -22.29 -15.48
CA GLN A 49 -12.01 -23.31 -16.21
C GLN A 49 -10.93 -22.65 -17.07
N PRO A 50 -9.73 -23.27 -17.21
CA PRO A 50 -8.67 -22.78 -18.07
C PRO A 50 -9.14 -22.67 -19.53
N GLN A 51 -9.00 -21.49 -20.11
CA GLN A 51 -9.31 -21.23 -21.52
C GLN A 51 -8.01 -21.07 -22.29
N MET A 52 -7.85 -21.89 -23.34
CA MET A 52 -6.66 -21.82 -24.19
C MET A 52 -6.69 -20.61 -25.11
N SER A 53 -5.53 -20.01 -25.33
CA SER A 53 -5.34 -18.97 -26.35
C SER A 53 -5.45 -19.55 -27.75
N LYS A 54 -5.71 -18.70 -28.77
CA LYS A 54 -5.82 -19.14 -30.17
C LYS A 54 -4.61 -19.91 -30.68
N ASN A 55 -3.43 -19.62 -30.17
CA ASN A 55 -2.17 -20.27 -30.59
C ASN A 55 -1.78 -21.43 -29.68
N ASN A 56 -2.58 -21.78 -28.68
CA ASN A 56 -2.29 -22.79 -27.68
C ASN A 56 -0.96 -22.58 -26.93
N ASP A 57 -0.48 -21.32 -26.83
CA ASP A 57 0.73 -20.96 -26.11
C ASP A 57 0.47 -20.69 -24.63
N TYR A 58 -0.74 -20.28 -24.33
CA TYR A 58 -1.16 -19.84 -22.99
C TYR A 58 -2.55 -20.38 -22.67
N ALA A 59 -2.77 -20.64 -21.40
CA ALA A 59 -4.11 -20.81 -20.86
C ALA A 59 -4.39 -19.67 -19.88
N LEU A 60 -5.64 -19.20 -19.83
CA LEU A 60 -6.10 -18.17 -18.94
C LEU A 60 -7.20 -18.74 -18.03
N MET A 61 -7.09 -18.51 -16.74
CA MET A 61 -8.18 -18.74 -15.80
C MET A 61 -8.36 -17.52 -14.88
N ALA A 62 -9.57 -17.32 -14.39
CA ALA A 62 -9.88 -16.27 -13.44
C ALA A 62 -10.11 -16.87 -12.04
N VAL A 63 -9.42 -16.35 -11.06
CA VAL A 63 -9.57 -16.69 -9.65
C VAL A 63 -10.40 -15.60 -9.00
N ILE A 64 -11.53 -15.96 -8.39
CA ILE A 64 -12.42 -15.04 -7.67
C ILE A 64 -12.18 -15.26 -6.17
N PRO A 65 -11.69 -14.23 -5.44
CA PRO A 65 -11.49 -14.32 -4.01
C PRO A 65 -12.85 -14.34 -3.25
N LYS A 66 -12.88 -14.91 -2.04
CA LYS A 66 -14.05 -14.89 -1.15
C LYS A 66 -14.39 -13.50 -0.63
N LYS A 67 -13.40 -12.64 -0.52
CA LYS A 67 -13.52 -11.30 0.05
C LYS A 67 -13.19 -10.22 -0.98
N GLY A 68 -13.57 -8.98 -0.66
CA GLY A 68 -13.36 -7.83 -1.54
C GLY A 68 -11.88 -7.58 -1.90
N PRO A 69 -11.63 -6.80 -2.97
CA PRO A 69 -10.30 -6.66 -3.59
C PRO A 69 -9.22 -6.03 -2.68
N ASN A 70 -9.62 -5.30 -1.65
CA ASN A 70 -8.71 -4.58 -0.75
C ASN A 70 -8.69 -5.19 0.67
N THR A 71 -9.02 -6.46 0.83
CA THR A 71 -8.99 -7.12 2.13
C THR A 71 -7.69 -7.88 2.34
N GLU A 72 -7.30 -8.09 3.59
CA GLU A 72 -6.15 -8.90 3.97
C GLU A 72 -6.24 -10.33 3.39
N ALA A 73 -7.43 -10.93 3.43
CA ALA A 73 -7.67 -12.26 2.86
C ALA A 73 -7.36 -12.33 1.35
N THR A 74 -7.63 -11.25 0.60
CA THR A 74 -7.28 -11.17 -0.83
C THR A 74 -5.79 -10.92 -1.02
N ASN A 75 -5.15 -10.15 -0.14
CA ASN A 75 -3.69 -9.96 -0.14
C ASN A 75 -2.97 -11.29 0.09
N ASP A 76 -3.41 -12.08 1.08
CA ASP A 76 -2.87 -13.41 1.36
C ASP A 76 -3.02 -14.34 0.15
N LEU A 77 -4.21 -14.36 -0.47
CA LEU A 77 -4.47 -15.16 -1.66
C LEU A 77 -3.52 -14.79 -2.82
N VAL A 78 -3.30 -13.49 -3.06
CA VAL A 78 -2.36 -13.03 -4.10
C VAL A 78 -0.95 -13.53 -3.82
N GLN A 79 -0.54 -13.53 -2.55
CA GLN A 79 0.78 -14.03 -2.16
C GLN A 79 0.87 -15.55 -2.33
N ASP A 80 -0.15 -16.30 -1.89
CA ASP A 80 -0.24 -17.76 -2.06
C ASP A 80 -0.17 -18.15 -3.56
N LEU A 81 -0.88 -17.42 -4.43
CA LEU A 81 -0.84 -17.64 -5.88
C LEU A 81 0.55 -17.37 -6.49
N ARG A 82 1.28 -16.39 -5.97
CA ARG A 82 2.67 -16.09 -6.40
C ARG A 82 3.64 -17.17 -5.95
N ASP A 83 3.51 -17.62 -4.72
CA ASP A 83 4.36 -18.67 -4.18
C ASP A 83 4.11 -20.00 -4.90
N TYR A 84 2.84 -20.27 -5.24
CA TYR A 84 2.44 -21.43 -6.03
C TYR A 84 3.07 -21.48 -7.44
N ASN A 85 3.54 -20.36 -8.00
CA ASN A 85 4.24 -20.37 -9.29
C ASN A 85 5.48 -21.29 -9.30
N LYS A 86 6.18 -21.42 -8.16
CA LYS A 86 7.31 -22.37 -8.04
C LYS A 86 6.81 -23.80 -8.07
N ASP A 87 5.77 -24.09 -7.30
CA ASP A 87 5.19 -25.43 -7.21
C ASP A 87 4.59 -25.87 -8.56
N ALA A 88 3.91 -24.95 -9.26
CA ALA A 88 3.37 -25.19 -10.59
C ALA A 88 4.47 -25.49 -11.62
N LYS A 89 5.60 -24.79 -11.53
CA LYS A 89 6.75 -25.01 -12.38
C LYS A 89 7.41 -26.37 -12.11
N ASP A 90 7.60 -26.71 -10.84
CA ASP A 90 8.27 -27.98 -10.45
C ASP A 90 7.37 -29.19 -10.70
N LYS A 91 6.05 -29.03 -10.51
CA LYS A 91 5.08 -30.13 -10.59
C LYS A 91 4.58 -30.37 -12.00
N TYR A 92 4.36 -29.31 -12.77
CA TYR A 92 3.72 -29.35 -14.09
C TYR A 92 4.57 -28.74 -15.21
N GLY A 93 5.68 -28.09 -14.89
CA GLY A 93 6.49 -27.35 -15.85
C GLY A 93 5.87 -26.02 -16.30
N PHE A 94 4.76 -25.59 -15.69
CA PHE A 94 4.07 -24.35 -16.05
C PHE A 94 4.68 -23.15 -15.35
N LYS A 95 4.87 -22.05 -16.10
CA LYS A 95 5.10 -20.74 -15.53
C LYS A 95 3.77 -20.03 -15.42
N THR A 96 3.39 -19.63 -14.22
CA THR A 96 2.14 -18.92 -13.97
C THR A 96 2.41 -17.46 -13.64
N GLU A 97 1.58 -16.57 -14.16
CA GLU A 97 1.62 -15.14 -13.85
C GLU A 97 0.22 -14.67 -13.50
N ILE A 98 0.11 -13.83 -12.47
CA ILE A 98 -1.16 -13.26 -12.04
C ILE A 98 -1.21 -11.76 -12.31
N SER A 99 -2.39 -11.25 -12.60
CA SER A 99 -2.65 -9.84 -12.87
C SER A 99 -4.03 -9.44 -12.33
N GLY A 100 -4.45 -8.23 -12.61
CA GLY A 100 -5.75 -7.70 -12.21
C GLY A 100 -5.64 -6.54 -11.24
N GLN A 101 -6.76 -5.85 -11.03
CA GLN A 101 -6.80 -4.63 -10.23
C GLN A 101 -6.34 -4.87 -8.79
N SER A 102 -6.74 -5.99 -8.18
CA SER A 102 -6.32 -6.34 -6.81
C SER A 102 -4.81 -6.54 -6.71
N VAL A 103 -4.21 -7.24 -7.68
CA VAL A 103 -2.75 -7.48 -7.73
C VAL A 103 -1.99 -6.17 -7.90
N ILE A 104 -2.46 -5.30 -8.82
CA ILE A 104 -1.86 -3.99 -9.07
C ILE A 104 -1.93 -3.12 -7.81
N ASN A 105 -3.09 -3.07 -7.14
CA ASN A 105 -3.27 -2.30 -5.91
C ASN A 105 -2.34 -2.79 -4.79
N ILE A 106 -2.18 -4.11 -4.64
CA ILE A 106 -1.27 -4.71 -3.66
C ILE A 106 0.18 -4.33 -3.96
N ASP A 107 0.60 -4.43 -5.22
CA ASP A 107 1.96 -4.08 -5.62
C ASP A 107 2.26 -2.59 -5.45
N MET A 108 1.29 -1.74 -5.81
CA MET A 108 1.40 -0.30 -5.55
C MET A 108 1.51 -0.01 -4.06
N SER A 109 0.64 -0.63 -3.24
CA SER A 109 0.66 -0.45 -1.78
C SER A 109 2.00 -0.85 -1.19
N LYS A 110 2.54 -1.99 -1.61
CA LYS A 110 3.84 -2.48 -1.15
C LYS A 110 4.96 -1.51 -1.52
N LYS A 111 5.05 -1.10 -2.79
CA LYS A 111 6.07 -0.15 -3.27
C LYS A 111 5.98 1.21 -2.59
N LEU A 112 4.76 1.72 -2.39
CA LEU A 112 4.56 2.99 -1.69
C LEU A 112 4.95 2.87 -0.21
N ASN A 113 4.56 1.80 0.47
CA ASN A 113 4.95 1.57 1.87
C ASN A 113 6.47 1.45 2.04
N GLU A 114 7.16 0.84 1.09
CA GLU A 114 8.63 0.78 1.07
C GLU A 114 9.27 2.16 0.81
N ALA A 115 8.61 3.01 0.02
CA ALA A 115 9.10 4.34 -0.31
C ALA A 115 8.83 5.39 0.79
N ILE A 116 7.78 5.22 1.61
CA ILE A 116 7.37 6.18 2.64
C ILE A 116 8.51 6.54 3.62
N PRO A 117 9.27 5.59 4.20
CA PRO A 117 10.34 5.93 5.13
C PRO A 117 11.45 6.74 4.49
N LEU A 118 11.82 6.41 3.24
CA LEU A 118 12.81 7.14 2.48
C LEU A 118 12.34 8.56 2.17
N PHE A 119 11.10 8.69 1.69
CA PHE A 119 10.48 9.98 1.37
C PHE A 119 10.38 10.88 2.60
N ALA A 120 9.85 10.35 3.71
CA ALA A 120 9.75 11.08 4.97
C ALA A 120 11.14 11.47 5.51
N GLY A 121 12.11 10.57 5.44
CA GLY A 121 13.49 10.84 5.86
C GLY A 121 14.16 11.98 5.06
N VAL A 122 14.01 11.97 3.75
CA VAL A 122 14.54 13.04 2.87
C VAL A 122 13.91 14.39 3.22
N ILE A 123 12.60 14.42 3.39
CA ILE A 123 11.86 15.65 3.76
C ILE A 123 12.35 16.17 5.12
N VAL A 124 12.46 15.31 6.11
CA VAL A 124 12.91 15.68 7.47
C VAL A 124 14.34 16.24 7.44
N ILE A 125 15.26 15.58 6.73
CA ILE A 125 16.65 16.05 6.62
C ILE A 125 16.69 17.39 5.90
N LEU A 126 15.97 17.55 4.80
CA LEU A 126 15.93 18.80 4.05
C LEU A 126 15.40 19.96 4.90
N ALA A 127 14.31 19.71 5.63
CA ALA A 127 13.72 20.67 6.57
C ALA A 127 14.71 21.06 7.67
N PHE A 128 15.35 20.07 8.27
CA PHE A 128 16.34 20.30 9.33
C PHE A 128 17.48 21.21 8.85
N VAL A 129 18.03 20.88 7.68
CA VAL A 129 19.13 21.67 7.09
C VAL A 129 18.67 23.09 6.75
N LEU A 130 17.51 23.24 6.10
CA LEU A 130 16.96 24.56 5.75
C LEU A 130 16.73 25.44 6.98
N LEU A 131 16.05 24.91 7.99
CA LEU A 131 15.78 25.64 9.22
C LEU A 131 17.06 25.97 10.00
N MET A 132 18.05 25.07 9.98
CA MET A 132 19.35 25.31 10.61
C MET A 132 20.09 26.48 9.95
N ILE A 133 20.03 26.57 8.62
CA ILE A 133 20.65 27.68 7.88
C ILE A 133 19.93 29.00 8.16
N VAL A 134 18.58 28.98 8.11
CA VAL A 134 17.75 30.18 8.31
C VAL A 134 17.91 30.75 9.72
N PHE A 135 17.78 29.89 10.73
CA PHE A 135 17.79 30.35 12.13
C PHE A 135 19.14 30.29 12.81
N ARG A 136 20.16 29.74 12.14
CA ARG A 136 21.52 29.55 12.71
C ARG A 136 21.49 28.90 14.09
N SER A 137 20.59 27.97 14.29
CA SER A 137 20.33 27.25 15.54
C SER A 137 20.08 25.79 15.22
N ILE A 138 20.50 24.89 16.10
CA ILE A 138 20.21 23.44 16.01
C ILE A 138 18.93 23.09 16.77
N ILE A 139 18.63 23.84 17.83
CA ILE A 139 17.51 23.55 18.74
C ILE A 139 16.16 23.81 18.05
N ILE A 140 16.06 24.89 17.25
CA ILE A 140 14.82 25.25 16.56
C ILE A 140 14.41 24.16 15.55
N PRO A 141 15.30 23.73 14.61
CA PRO A 141 14.99 22.63 13.70
C PRO A 141 14.66 21.32 14.42
N LEU A 142 15.38 21.01 15.47
CA LEU A 142 15.15 19.78 16.23
C LEU A 142 13.73 19.74 16.82
N LYS A 143 13.30 20.85 17.44
CA LYS A 143 11.93 20.98 17.98
C LYS A 143 10.88 20.89 16.88
N ALA A 144 11.07 21.57 15.76
CA ALA A 144 10.16 21.58 14.61
C ALA A 144 9.99 20.18 14.02
N VAL A 145 11.10 19.47 13.80
CA VAL A 145 11.10 18.12 13.26
C VAL A 145 10.42 17.13 14.23
N LEU A 146 10.72 17.21 15.52
CA LEU A 146 10.07 16.36 16.52
C LEU A 146 8.56 16.60 16.58
N GLY A 147 8.13 17.86 16.54
CA GLY A 147 6.72 18.21 16.48
C GLY A 147 6.02 17.68 15.24
N PHE A 148 6.67 17.81 14.07
CA PHE A 148 6.17 17.27 12.81
C PHE A 148 6.02 15.74 12.84
N VAL A 149 7.07 15.03 13.27
CA VAL A 149 7.06 13.56 13.36
C VAL A 149 5.96 13.10 14.31
N LEU A 150 5.82 13.73 15.48
CA LEU A 150 4.76 13.40 16.44
C LEU A 150 3.36 13.61 15.85
N SER A 151 3.14 14.73 15.17
CA SER A 151 1.87 15.02 14.49
C SER A 151 1.56 14.03 13.39
N LEU A 152 2.57 13.64 12.62
CA LEU A 152 2.44 12.64 11.56
C LEU A 152 2.06 11.27 12.14
N MET A 153 2.77 10.83 13.18
CA MET A 153 2.47 9.55 13.86
C MET A 153 1.07 9.56 14.48
N ALA A 154 0.67 10.66 15.10
CA ALA A 154 -0.67 10.79 15.66
C ALA A 154 -1.76 10.73 14.58
N THR A 155 -1.58 11.45 13.47
CA THR A 155 -2.54 11.48 12.37
C THR A 155 -2.66 10.12 11.68
N LEU A 156 -1.55 9.52 11.27
CA LEU A 156 -1.56 8.22 10.60
C LEU A 156 -2.01 7.11 11.54
N GLY A 157 -1.55 7.12 12.80
CA GLY A 157 -1.95 6.15 13.81
C GLY A 157 -3.44 6.22 14.11
N PHE A 158 -4.01 7.41 14.31
CA PHE A 158 -5.43 7.58 14.52
C PHE A 158 -6.25 7.13 13.30
N THR A 159 -5.82 7.50 12.10
CA THR A 159 -6.49 7.07 10.86
C THR A 159 -6.49 5.54 10.72
N THR A 160 -5.38 4.89 11.02
CA THR A 160 -5.28 3.42 11.00
C THR A 160 -6.22 2.79 12.03
N LEU A 161 -6.23 3.28 13.27
CA LEU A 161 -7.11 2.77 14.33
C LEU A 161 -8.60 2.86 13.95
N VAL A 162 -9.02 3.95 13.30
CA VAL A 162 -10.43 4.14 12.92
C VAL A 162 -10.78 3.37 11.66
N MET A 163 -9.98 3.52 10.61
CA MET A 163 -10.31 3.02 9.27
C MET A 163 -9.97 1.54 9.09
N GLN A 164 -8.90 1.07 9.68
CA GLN A 164 -8.43 -0.32 9.53
C GLN A 164 -8.90 -1.19 10.68
N ASP A 165 -8.65 -0.77 11.93
CA ASP A 165 -9.01 -1.56 13.11
C ASP A 165 -10.48 -1.36 13.53
N GLY A 166 -11.16 -0.35 12.99
CA GLY A 166 -12.57 -0.08 13.25
C GLY A 166 -12.85 0.51 14.63
N PHE A 167 -11.84 1.09 15.29
CA PHE A 167 -12.02 1.76 16.57
C PHE A 167 -12.98 2.94 16.43
N MET A 168 -14.06 2.94 17.20
CA MET A 168 -15.12 3.95 17.14
C MET A 168 -15.73 4.19 15.74
N LYS A 169 -15.72 3.19 14.85
CA LYS A 169 -16.22 3.29 13.48
C LYS A 169 -17.64 3.86 13.37
N GLY A 170 -18.50 3.53 14.31
CA GLY A 170 -19.89 4.04 14.33
C GLY A 170 -19.98 5.53 14.58
N LEU A 171 -19.04 6.13 15.34
CA LEU A 171 -19.00 7.57 15.58
C LEU A 171 -18.57 8.34 14.32
N PHE A 172 -17.69 7.74 13.52
CA PHE A 172 -17.15 8.38 12.31
C PHE A 172 -17.91 7.96 11.03
N GLY A 173 -18.99 7.18 11.14
CA GLY A 173 -19.79 6.75 10.00
C GLY A 173 -19.04 5.80 9.04
N VAL A 174 -18.05 5.07 9.54
CA VAL A 174 -17.30 4.09 8.75
C VAL A 174 -18.10 2.79 8.67
N GLU A 175 -18.69 2.53 7.52
CA GLU A 175 -19.50 1.32 7.31
C GLU A 175 -18.63 0.07 7.17
N THR A 176 -17.53 0.18 6.40
CA THR A 176 -16.61 -0.94 6.14
C THR A 176 -15.18 -0.56 6.52
N THR A 177 -14.53 -1.43 7.29
CA THR A 177 -13.12 -1.30 7.61
C THR A 177 -12.27 -1.94 6.51
N GLY A 178 -11.11 -1.36 6.25
CA GLY A 178 -10.19 -1.89 5.25
C GLY A 178 -8.86 -1.12 5.23
N PRO A 179 -7.86 -1.65 4.51
CA PRO A 179 -6.59 -0.95 4.37
C PRO A 179 -6.78 0.40 3.69
N MET A 180 -6.06 1.40 4.18
CA MET A 180 -6.06 2.74 3.58
C MET A 180 -5.55 2.70 2.14
N LEU A 181 -6.03 3.65 1.33
CA LEU A 181 -5.47 3.88 0.00
C LEU A 181 -3.96 4.14 0.11
N ALA A 182 -3.18 3.40 -0.65
CA ALA A 182 -1.72 3.37 -0.54
C ALA A 182 -1.03 4.74 -0.69
N PHE A 183 -1.62 5.66 -1.45
CA PHE A 183 -1.07 6.99 -1.68
C PHE A 183 -1.46 8.01 -0.58
N LEU A 184 -2.45 7.70 0.27
CA LEU A 184 -2.93 8.61 1.31
C LEU A 184 -1.81 9.03 2.29
N PRO A 185 -0.99 8.12 2.82
CA PRO A 185 0.12 8.51 3.70
C PRO A 185 1.10 9.47 3.03
N VAL A 186 1.44 9.27 1.76
CA VAL A 186 2.38 10.13 1.02
C VAL A 186 1.82 11.54 0.87
N ILE A 187 0.54 11.68 0.49
CA ILE A 187 -0.13 12.97 0.39
C ILE A 187 -0.21 13.65 1.77
N THR A 188 -0.57 12.89 2.81
CA THR A 188 -0.67 13.41 4.18
C THR A 188 0.68 13.94 4.66
N ILE A 189 1.78 13.20 4.44
CA ILE A 189 3.13 13.66 4.77
C ILE A 189 3.45 14.99 4.06
N GLY A 190 3.18 15.07 2.76
CA GLY A 190 3.46 16.29 1.98
C GLY A 190 2.67 17.51 2.46
N ILE A 191 1.38 17.35 2.69
CA ILE A 191 0.49 18.44 3.17
C ILE A 191 0.87 18.86 4.59
N LEU A 192 0.98 17.91 5.51
CA LEU A 192 1.36 18.21 6.90
C LEU A 192 2.73 18.88 6.99
N PHE A 193 3.68 18.40 6.18
CA PHE A 193 5.00 19.01 6.11
C PHE A 193 4.94 20.45 5.64
N GLY A 194 4.27 20.73 4.53
CA GLY A 194 4.14 22.10 4.01
C GLY A 194 3.51 23.05 5.02
N LEU A 195 2.36 22.67 5.58
CA LEU A 195 1.66 23.49 6.56
C LEU A 195 2.44 23.71 7.87
N ALA A 196 3.04 22.63 8.38
CA ALA A 196 3.80 22.69 9.63
C ALA A 196 5.07 23.56 9.48
N MET A 197 5.78 23.41 8.37
CA MET A 197 7.03 24.16 8.13
C MET A 197 6.75 25.65 7.87
N ASP A 198 5.75 25.97 7.07
CA ASP A 198 5.39 27.37 6.80
C ASP A 198 5.02 28.10 8.09
N TYR A 199 4.22 27.45 8.94
CA TYR A 199 3.83 28.02 10.23
C TYR A 199 5.02 28.16 11.19
N GLU A 200 5.86 27.15 11.30
CA GLU A 200 7.05 27.19 12.18
C GLU A 200 8.06 28.27 11.73
N VAL A 201 8.32 28.37 10.42
CA VAL A 201 9.18 29.42 9.86
C VAL A 201 8.63 30.80 10.14
N PHE A 202 7.32 31.03 9.94
CA PHE A 202 6.69 32.30 10.20
C PHE A 202 6.75 32.68 11.68
N LEU A 203 6.36 31.74 12.57
CA LEU A 203 6.36 31.95 14.01
C LEU A 203 7.78 32.25 14.53
N MET A 204 8.76 31.44 14.17
CA MET A 204 10.12 31.60 14.63
C MET A 204 10.78 32.88 14.07
N SER A 205 10.48 33.23 12.82
CA SER A 205 10.98 34.48 12.22
C SER A 205 10.45 35.69 12.97
N ARG A 206 9.16 35.66 13.36
CA ARG A 206 8.54 36.75 14.12
C ARG A 206 9.14 36.89 15.53
N ILE A 207 9.30 35.77 16.23
CA ILE A 207 9.94 35.73 17.56
C ILE A 207 11.40 36.25 17.47
N HIS A 208 12.14 35.84 16.45
CA HIS A 208 13.52 36.26 16.25
C HIS A 208 13.62 37.76 15.97
N GLU A 209 12.74 38.32 15.14
CA GLU A 209 12.66 39.75 14.84
C GLU A 209 12.41 40.57 16.13
N GLU A 210 11.41 40.20 16.92
CA GLU A 210 11.11 40.89 18.15
C GLU A 210 12.22 40.75 19.22
N TYR A 211 12.82 39.56 19.32
CA TYR A 211 13.97 39.36 20.21
C TYR A 211 15.17 40.23 19.82
N SER A 212 15.40 40.41 18.52
CA SER A 212 16.53 41.27 18.05
C SER A 212 16.35 42.74 18.46
N LYS A 213 15.10 43.19 18.57
CA LYS A 213 14.74 44.58 18.99
C LYS A 213 14.73 44.77 20.50
N THR A 214 14.12 43.81 21.22
CA THR A 214 13.84 43.98 22.64
C THR A 214 14.80 43.27 23.58
N ARG A 215 15.48 42.22 23.09
CA ARG A 215 16.34 41.34 23.90
C ARG A 215 15.61 40.67 25.06
N ASP A 216 14.25 40.69 25.04
CA ASP A 216 13.39 40.06 26.02
C ASP A 216 12.68 38.84 25.43
N ASN A 217 13.05 37.63 25.92
CA ASN A 217 12.45 36.39 25.48
C ASN A 217 10.96 36.28 25.78
N ALA A 218 10.56 36.69 26.98
CA ALA A 218 9.19 36.56 27.42
C ALA A 218 8.24 37.46 26.62
N TYR A 219 8.70 38.65 26.29
CA TYR A 219 7.97 39.58 25.46
C TYR A 219 7.89 39.09 24.00
N SER A 220 9.03 38.68 23.45
CA SER A 220 9.12 38.21 22.03
C SER A 220 8.22 37.01 21.71
N ILE A 221 7.89 36.18 22.70
CA ILE A 221 7.00 35.03 22.55
C ILE A 221 5.52 35.43 22.64
N LYS A 222 5.21 36.55 23.31
CA LYS A 222 3.83 36.99 23.53
C LYS A 222 3.26 37.86 22.41
N VAL A 223 4.09 38.48 21.61
CA VAL A 223 3.75 39.35 20.49
C VAL A 223 3.66 38.58 19.18
#